data_041b6fd75e6b9c671f166be9f7123f18
#
_entry.id   041b6fd75e6b9c671f166be9f7123f18
#
_cell.length_a   1.000
_cell.length_b   1.000
_cell.length_c   1.000
_cell.angle_alpha   90.00
_cell.angle_beta   90.00
_cell.angle_gamma   90.00
#
_symmetry.space_group_name_H-M   'P 1'
#
loop_
_entity.id
_entity.type
_entity.pdbx_description
1 polymer ?
#
loop_
_entity_poly.entity_id
_entity_poly.type
_entity_poly.pdbx_seq_one_letter_code
_entity_poly.pdbx_strand_id
1 'polypeptide(L)'
;MKKLIIPTLCAFSLLACKKEISKDPIAVAYHQTKKVDTVDTYFGTEVSDPYRWLEDDMSKETGDWVKAQNQVTYGYLDTIPFRDELKQRLTSLWNYEKIGAPFKEGDYSYFYK
;
A
#
# COMPACT_ATOMS: atom_id res chain seq x y z
N MET A 1 59.26 -9.14 -0.61
CA MET A 1 58.32 -8.75 -1.66
C MET A 1 56.89 -9.29 -1.42
N LYS A 2 56.41 -9.31 -0.18
CA LYS A 2 55.06 -9.90 0.16
C LYS A 2 54.10 -8.91 0.86
N LYS A 3 54.41 -7.61 0.93
CA LYS A 3 53.63 -6.63 1.72
C LYS A 3 52.83 -5.59 0.90
N LEU A 4 52.77 -5.71 -0.43
CA LEU A 4 52.15 -4.68 -1.29
C LEU A 4 50.83 -5.10 -1.94
N ILE A 5 50.34 -6.31 -1.71
CA ILE A 5 49.15 -6.83 -2.40
C ILE A 5 47.87 -6.59 -1.61
N ILE A 6 47.93 -6.49 -0.26
CA ILE A 6 46.76 -6.37 0.59
C ILE A 6 46.04 -4.99 0.52
N PRO A 7 46.77 -3.84 0.42
CA PRO A 7 46.04 -2.55 0.34
C PRO A 7 45.36 -2.31 -1.03
N THR A 8 45.84 -2.95 -2.10
CA THR A 8 45.24 -2.76 -3.43
C THR A 8 43.88 -3.45 -3.59
N LEU A 9 43.62 -4.53 -2.86
CA LEU A 9 42.36 -5.26 -2.94
C LEU A 9 41.24 -4.54 -2.16
N CYS A 10 41.56 -3.81 -1.07
CA CYS A 10 40.59 -2.99 -0.32
C CYS A 10 40.12 -1.73 -1.06
N ALA A 11 40.92 -1.20 -1.99
CA ALA A 11 40.56 0.01 -2.75
C ALA A 11 39.50 -0.27 -3.84
N PHE A 12 39.33 -1.52 -4.29
CA PHE A 12 38.37 -1.88 -5.33
C PHE A 12 36.94 -2.07 -4.80
N SER A 13 36.77 -2.30 -3.51
CA SER A 13 35.43 -2.52 -2.90
C SER A 13 34.61 -1.23 -2.69
N LEU A 14 35.19 -0.05 -2.88
CA LEU A 14 34.50 1.23 -2.71
C LEU A 14 33.80 1.75 -3.98
N LEU A 15 33.94 1.05 -5.09
CA LEU A 15 33.33 1.41 -6.38
C LEU A 15 31.99 0.71 -6.66
N ALA A 16 31.40 0.07 -5.65
CA ALA A 16 30.00 -0.38 -5.72
C ALA A 16 29.08 0.85 -5.67
N CYS A 17 29.05 1.61 -6.76
CA CYS A 17 28.09 2.68 -6.96
C CYS A 17 26.69 2.10 -6.81
N LYS A 18 25.96 2.50 -5.77
CA LYS A 18 24.51 2.37 -5.72
C LYS A 18 23.97 3.07 -6.97
N LYS A 19 23.46 2.30 -7.91
CA LYS A 19 22.64 2.85 -8.98
C LYS A 19 21.43 3.47 -8.30
N GLU A 20 21.42 4.77 -8.12
CA GLU A 20 20.22 5.48 -7.72
C GLU A 20 19.19 5.24 -8.83
N ILE A 21 18.17 4.48 -8.48
CA ILE A 21 16.98 4.36 -9.34
C ILE A 21 16.32 5.72 -9.23
N SER A 22 16.52 6.58 -10.23
CA SER A 22 15.73 7.79 -10.40
C SER A 22 14.26 7.37 -10.45
N LYS A 23 13.54 7.65 -9.38
CA LYS A 23 12.09 7.49 -9.38
C LYS A 23 11.53 8.79 -9.93
N ASP A 24 11.26 8.80 -11.21
CA ASP A 24 10.47 9.91 -11.76
C ASP A 24 9.15 9.94 -10.98
N PRO A 25 8.72 11.14 -10.53
CA PRO A 25 7.47 11.26 -9.80
C PRO A 25 6.32 10.78 -10.69
N ILE A 26 5.48 9.89 -10.15
CA ILE A 26 4.32 9.40 -10.85
C ILE A 26 3.35 10.57 -11.03
N ALA A 27 3.17 11.03 -12.26
CA ALA A 27 2.25 12.09 -12.60
C ALA A 27 0.82 11.53 -12.69
N VAL A 28 0.05 11.65 -11.62
CA VAL A 28 -1.37 11.28 -11.58
C VAL A 28 -2.22 12.53 -11.39
N ALA A 29 -3.18 12.75 -12.27
CA ALA A 29 -4.17 13.82 -12.13
C ALA A 29 -5.30 13.34 -11.19
N TYR A 30 -5.23 13.76 -9.94
CA TYR A 30 -6.24 13.40 -8.94
C TYR A 30 -7.55 14.18 -9.16
N HIS A 31 -8.68 13.50 -8.92
CA HIS A 31 -9.97 14.16 -8.87
C HIS A 31 -10.02 15.16 -7.69
N GLN A 32 -10.52 16.38 -7.96
CA GLN A 32 -10.63 17.41 -6.92
C GLN A 32 -11.69 17.01 -5.90
N THR A 33 -11.30 16.93 -4.64
CA THR A 33 -12.20 16.61 -3.54
C THR A 33 -12.87 17.89 -3.04
N LYS A 34 -14.20 17.89 -2.97
CA LYS A 34 -14.99 18.99 -2.40
C LYS A 34 -14.60 19.21 -0.94
N LYS A 35 -14.46 20.48 -0.58
CA LYS A 35 -14.28 20.91 0.82
C LYS A 35 -15.55 21.61 1.31
N VAL A 36 -15.90 21.33 2.56
CA VAL A 36 -17.02 21.97 3.27
C VAL A 36 -16.49 22.72 4.48
N ASP A 37 -17.22 23.74 4.93
CA ASP A 37 -16.83 24.52 6.10
C ASP A 37 -17.50 23.91 7.37
N THR A 38 -16.94 22.77 7.78
CA THR A 38 -17.36 22.06 9.01
C THR A 38 -16.29 22.24 10.06
N VAL A 39 -16.71 22.63 11.27
CA VAL A 39 -15.83 22.85 12.41
C VAL A 39 -16.42 22.15 13.62
N ASP A 40 -15.61 21.34 14.31
CA ASP A 40 -15.93 20.73 15.60
C ASP A 40 -15.21 21.45 16.74
N THR A 41 -15.80 21.42 17.91
CA THR A 41 -15.16 21.98 19.11
C THR A 41 -14.82 20.86 20.09
N TYR A 42 -13.53 20.67 20.35
CA TYR A 42 -13.02 19.71 21.31
C TYR A 42 -12.35 20.46 22.48
N PHE A 43 -12.88 20.33 23.68
CA PHE A 43 -12.32 20.96 24.89
C PHE A 43 -12.08 22.47 24.74
N GLY A 44 -12.97 23.16 24.00
CA GLY A 44 -12.87 24.60 23.75
C GLY A 44 -11.93 24.99 22.60
N THR A 45 -11.38 24.01 21.87
CA THR A 45 -10.57 24.24 20.67
C THR A 45 -11.35 23.88 19.41
N GLU A 46 -11.41 24.80 18.47
CA GLU A 46 -12.03 24.60 17.16
C GLU A 46 -11.09 23.82 16.27
N VAL A 47 -11.63 22.75 15.64
CA VAL A 47 -10.91 21.88 14.68
C VAL A 47 -11.72 21.83 13.39
N SER A 48 -11.14 22.32 12.30
CA SER A 48 -11.76 22.27 10.98
C SER A 48 -11.65 20.88 10.37
N ASP A 49 -12.79 20.37 9.86
CA ASP A 49 -12.85 19.10 9.11
C ASP A 49 -13.57 19.30 7.77
N PRO A 50 -12.86 19.76 6.76
CA PRO A 50 -13.44 20.04 5.45
C PRO A 50 -13.93 18.80 4.71
N TYR A 51 -13.62 17.61 5.19
CA TYR A 51 -13.96 16.34 4.57
C TYR A 51 -14.97 15.50 5.37
N ARG A 52 -15.62 16.08 6.38
CA ARG A 52 -16.62 15.42 7.22
C ARG A 52 -17.70 14.68 6.43
N TRP A 53 -18.08 15.22 5.27
CA TRP A 53 -19.09 14.62 4.41
C TRP A 53 -18.72 13.21 3.90
N LEU A 54 -17.42 12.84 3.89
CA LEU A 54 -16.95 11.49 3.53
C LEU A 54 -17.23 10.43 4.61
N GLU A 55 -17.58 10.84 5.84
CA GLU A 55 -17.93 9.89 6.92
C GLU A 55 -19.27 9.19 6.67
N ASP A 56 -20.16 9.80 5.88
CA ASP A 56 -21.38 9.13 5.42
C ASP A 56 -21.07 8.24 4.21
N ASP A 57 -20.64 7.01 4.49
CA ASP A 57 -20.27 6.02 3.49
C ASP A 57 -21.45 5.50 2.66
N MET A 58 -22.69 5.70 3.17
CA MET A 58 -23.93 5.32 2.46
C MET A 58 -24.46 6.42 1.56
N SER A 59 -23.94 7.64 1.65
CA SER A 59 -24.40 8.74 0.82
C SER A 59 -24.03 8.55 -0.66
N LYS A 60 -24.90 9.03 -1.53
CA LYS A 60 -24.64 9.04 -2.98
C LYS A 60 -23.39 9.85 -3.32
N GLU A 61 -23.18 10.97 -2.62
CA GLU A 61 -22.05 11.88 -2.87
C GLU A 61 -20.71 11.20 -2.58
N THR A 62 -20.60 10.50 -1.44
CA THR A 62 -19.42 9.70 -1.09
C THR A 62 -19.21 8.56 -2.10
N GLY A 63 -20.28 7.86 -2.48
CA GLY A 63 -20.21 6.80 -3.48
C GLY A 63 -19.73 7.30 -4.85
N ASP A 64 -20.16 8.46 -5.29
CA ASP A 64 -19.71 9.06 -6.55
C ASP A 64 -18.23 9.52 -6.48
N TRP A 65 -17.81 10.07 -5.34
CA TRP A 65 -16.40 10.41 -5.11
C TRP A 65 -15.49 9.16 -5.13
N VAL A 66 -15.90 8.08 -4.46
CA VAL A 66 -15.16 6.80 -4.49
C VAL A 66 -15.02 6.28 -5.91
N LYS A 67 -16.07 6.34 -6.74
CA LYS A 67 -16.01 5.94 -8.15
C LYS A 67 -15.01 6.78 -8.94
N ALA A 68 -15.02 8.10 -8.75
CA ALA A 68 -14.09 8.99 -9.42
C ALA A 68 -12.63 8.73 -9.00
N GLN A 69 -12.36 8.50 -7.72
CA GLN A 69 -11.03 8.13 -7.23
C GLN A 69 -10.58 6.76 -7.78
N ASN A 70 -11.48 5.79 -7.84
CA ASN A 70 -11.20 4.47 -8.40
C ASN A 70 -10.87 4.54 -9.91
N GLN A 71 -11.51 5.41 -10.67
CA GLN A 71 -11.15 5.61 -12.08
C GLN A 71 -9.70 6.06 -12.24
N VAL A 72 -9.24 6.99 -11.41
CA VAL A 72 -7.84 7.43 -11.39
C VAL A 72 -6.92 6.28 -11.03
N THR A 73 -7.25 5.57 -9.95
CA THR A 73 -6.45 4.44 -9.44
C THR A 73 -6.30 3.33 -10.47
N TYR A 74 -7.40 2.87 -11.03
CA TYR A 74 -7.36 1.78 -12.02
C TYR A 74 -6.75 2.24 -13.34
N GLY A 75 -7.02 3.48 -13.76
CA GLY A 75 -6.36 4.07 -14.93
C GLY A 75 -4.84 4.01 -14.84
N TYR A 76 -4.28 4.23 -13.64
CA TYR A 76 -2.85 4.07 -13.40
C TYR A 76 -2.43 2.59 -13.29
N LEU A 77 -3.11 1.81 -12.44
CA LEU A 77 -2.73 0.42 -12.18
C LEU A 77 -2.77 -0.46 -13.42
N ASP A 78 -3.70 -0.21 -14.33
CA ASP A 78 -3.86 -0.99 -15.57
C ASP A 78 -2.75 -0.69 -16.59
N THR A 79 -1.97 0.38 -16.41
CA THR A 79 -0.78 0.65 -17.22
C THR A 79 0.46 -0.16 -16.80
N ILE A 80 0.42 -0.85 -15.65
CA ILE A 80 1.55 -1.60 -15.12
C ILE A 80 1.67 -2.94 -15.85
N PRO A 81 2.71 -3.17 -16.68
CA PRO A 81 2.76 -4.32 -17.59
C PRO A 81 2.88 -5.68 -16.90
N PHE A 82 3.41 -5.73 -15.67
CA PHE A 82 3.59 -6.97 -14.90
C PHE A 82 2.49 -7.21 -13.85
N ARG A 83 1.43 -6.41 -13.85
CA ARG A 83 0.36 -6.47 -12.84
C ARG A 83 -0.34 -7.82 -12.81
N ASP A 84 -0.65 -8.37 -13.98
CA ASP A 84 -1.35 -9.65 -14.09
C ASP A 84 -0.47 -10.83 -13.68
N GLU A 85 0.81 -10.83 -14.03
CA GLU A 85 1.77 -11.84 -13.57
C GLU A 85 1.89 -11.82 -12.05
N LEU A 86 2.01 -10.63 -11.46
CA LEU A 86 2.07 -10.48 -10.02
C LEU A 86 0.81 -10.98 -9.34
N LYS A 87 -0.38 -10.64 -9.87
CA LYS A 87 -1.67 -11.12 -9.39
C LYS A 87 -1.76 -12.64 -9.42
N GLN A 88 -1.37 -13.26 -10.54
CA GLN A 88 -1.36 -14.72 -10.68
C GLN A 88 -0.41 -15.36 -9.67
N ARG A 89 0.78 -14.79 -9.49
CA ARG A 89 1.76 -15.30 -8.53
C ARG A 89 1.24 -15.20 -7.09
N LEU A 90 0.68 -14.07 -6.70
CA LEU A 90 0.07 -13.88 -5.38
C LEU A 90 -1.11 -14.85 -5.16
N THR A 91 -1.97 -15.01 -6.16
CA THR A 91 -3.08 -15.97 -6.10
C THR A 91 -2.58 -17.39 -5.88
N SER A 92 -1.56 -17.82 -6.61
CA SER A 92 -0.99 -19.17 -6.47
C SER A 92 -0.35 -19.41 -5.11
N LEU A 93 0.30 -18.39 -4.55
CA LEU A 93 0.91 -18.46 -3.21
C LEU A 93 -0.14 -18.47 -2.10
N TRP A 94 -1.28 -17.81 -2.30
CA TRP A 94 -2.33 -17.68 -1.29
C TRP A 94 -3.38 -18.81 -1.35
N ASN A 95 -3.39 -19.57 -2.45
CA ASN A 95 -4.33 -20.66 -2.68
C ASN A 95 -3.82 -21.96 -2.05
N TYR A 96 -3.74 -21.98 -0.72
CA TYR A 96 -3.44 -23.16 0.06
C TYR A 96 -4.53 -23.40 1.12
N GLU A 97 -4.68 -24.65 1.56
CA GLU A 97 -5.60 -25.00 2.61
C GLU A 97 -5.16 -24.38 3.93
N LYS A 98 -6.00 -23.55 4.53
CA LYS A 98 -5.73 -22.88 5.80
C LYS A 98 -6.41 -23.65 6.91
N ILE A 99 -5.61 -24.31 7.76
CA ILE A 99 -6.12 -25.06 8.90
C ILE A 99 -5.68 -24.33 10.16
N GLY A 100 -6.64 -23.92 11.00
CA GLY A 100 -6.37 -23.31 12.29
C GLY A 100 -5.79 -24.33 13.29
N ALA A 101 -5.14 -23.83 14.34
CA ALA A 101 -4.69 -24.69 15.43
C ALA A 101 -5.88 -25.40 16.08
N PRO A 102 -5.83 -26.73 16.28
CA PRO A 102 -6.91 -27.45 16.93
C PRO A 102 -7.02 -27.06 18.41
N PHE A 103 -8.24 -26.96 18.90
CA PHE A 103 -8.54 -26.77 20.31
C PHE A 103 -9.50 -27.85 20.80
N LYS A 104 -9.45 -28.19 22.10
CA LYS A 104 -10.26 -29.22 22.72
C LYS A 104 -11.43 -28.60 23.47
N GLU A 105 -12.63 -29.16 23.27
CA GLU A 105 -13.83 -28.85 24.05
C GLU A 105 -14.51 -30.16 24.42
N GLY A 106 -14.46 -30.54 25.69
CA GLY A 106 -14.88 -31.88 26.17
C GLY A 106 -14.06 -32.98 25.50
N ASP A 107 -14.73 -33.97 24.93
CA ASP A 107 -14.11 -35.12 24.26
C ASP A 107 -13.77 -34.87 22.78
N TYR A 108 -14.09 -33.71 22.25
CA TYR A 108 -13.93 -33.40 20.85
C TYR A 108 -12.78 -32.43 20.60
N SER A 109 -12.16 -32.56 19.43
CA SER A 109 -11.19 -31.59 18.92
C SER A 109 -11.79 -30.84 17.74
N TYR A 110 -11.71 -29.51 17.78
CA TYR A 110 -12.25 -28.60 16.78
C TYR A 110 -11.12 -27.85 16.10
N PHE A 111 -11.29 -27.50 14.84
CA PHE A 111 -10.40 -26.60 14.10
C PHE A 111 -11.18 -25.85 13.05
N TYR A 112 -10.70 -24.68 12.68
CA TYR A 112 -11.25 -23.91 11.56
C TYR A 112 -10.55 -24.32 10.27
N LYS A 113 -11.33 -24.45 9.19
CA LYS A 113 -10.84 -24.79 7.86
C LYS A 113 -11.39 -23.80 6.83
#